data_456fa1ef220e19f02762015336b5e02a
#
_entry.id   456fa1ef220e19f02762015336b5e02a
#
_cell.length_a   1.000
_cell.length_b   1.000
_cell.length_c   1.000
_cell.angle_alpha   90.00
_cell.angle_beta   90.00
_cell.angle_gamma   90.00
#
_symmetry.space_group_name_H-M   'P 1'
#
loop_
_entity.id
_entity.type
_entity.pdbx_description
1 polymer ?
#
loop_
_entity_poly.entity_id
_entity_poly.type
_entity_poly.pdbx_seq_one_letter_code
_entity_poly.pdbx_strand_id
1 'polypeptide(L)'
;MKREIILYILFLLSSYTFAQNYKGTIQTEIDAINKMPLRIAYLVPLDSLGKVIEDEYMDFDQIHSYKIFDDGQIKNANILFTMYFDSDNKIRKVFKRWADGGALHSIAYYDSNGRLIYGVYNKGDETHGKLYADIAGFYLEQYPEDNECNDCFEPYLFLSTKCIEAQYNIILQSPPDAKRTNFMPEVGDSAILCSSYIYSLPGGEKTTEGEDGIAVSFGMPVVISKLVNDWCRINSIFNAHIGYIPIQDIEIIK
;
A
#
# COMPACT_ATOMS: atom_id res chain seq x y z
N MET A 1 38.89 -21.40 -2.23
CA MET A 1 38.89 -20.09 -1.55
C MET A 1 38.90 -18.89 -2.51
N LYS A 2 39.92 -18.64 -3.35
CA LYS A 2 39.91 -17.49 -4.30
C LYS A 2 38.76 -17.50 -5.30
N ARG A 3 38.34 -18.67 -5.79
CA ARG A 3 37.28 -18.83 -6.79
C ARG A 3 35.88 -18.57 -6.22
N GLU A 4 35.65 -18.92 -4.98
CA GLU A 4 34.38 -18.69 -4.24
C GLU A 4 34.20 -17.23 -3.88
N ILE A 5 35.29 -16.52 -3.51
CA ILE A 5 35.28 -15.09 -3.23
C ILE A 5 34.94 -14.29 -4.51
N ILE A 6 35.49 -14.69 -5.66
CA ILE A 6 35.20 -14.04 -6.95
C ILE A 6 33.72 -14.24 -7.34
N LEU A 7 33.18 -15.46 -7.16
CA LEU A 7 31.76 -15.73 -7.40
C LEU A 7 30.83 -14.90 -6.48
N TYR A 8 31.20 -14.77 -5.21
CA TYR A 8 30.44 -13.96 -4.24
C TYR A 8 30.47 -12.47 -4.60
N ILE A 9 31.63 -11.95 -5.02
CA ILE A 9 31.78 -10.55 -5.47
C ILE A 9 30.97 -10.31 -6.77
N LEU A 10 31.00 -11.24 -7.72
CA LEU A 10 30.21 -11.14 -8.95
C LEU A 10 28.71 -11.19 -8.66
N PHE A 11 28.27 -12.01 -7.72
CA PHE A 11 26.87 -12.07 -7.27
C PHE A 11 26.46 -10.76 -6.61
N LEU A 12 27.27 -10.19 -5.71
CA LEU A 12 26.99 -8.89 -5.09
C LEU A 12 26.96 -7.75 -6.12
N LEU A 13 27.89 -7.74 -7.08
CA LEU A 13 27.89 -6.75 -8.16
C LEU A 13 26.68 -6.88 -9.09
N SER A 14 26.27 -8.10 -9.41
CA SER A 14 25.06 -8.33 -10.22
C SER A 14 23.80 -7.88 -9.49
N SER A 15 23.67 -8.17 -8.20
CA SER A 15 22.54 -7.74 -7.36
C SER A 15 22.47 -6.21 -7.25
N TYR A 16 23.62 -5.55 -7.11
CA TYR A 16 23.70 -4.10 -7.01
C TYR A 16 23.33 -3.41 -8.33
N THR A 17 23.81 -3.91 -9.46
CA THR A 17 23.44 -3.40 -10.79
C THR A 17 21.99 -3.64 -11.14
N PHE A 18 21.42 -4.74 -10.68
CA PHE A 18 20.00 -5.05 -10.85
C PHE A 18 19.11 -4.07 -10.06
N ALA A 19 19.45 -3.81 -8.81
CA ALA A 19 18.71 -2.87 -7.95
C ALA A 19 18.79 -1.42 -8.49
N GLN A 20 19.92 -0.98 -9.04
CA GLN A 20 20.05 0.36 -9.65
C GLN A 20 19.25 0.51 -10.93
N ASN A 21 19.25 -0.50 -11.81
CA ASN A 21 18.45 -0.49 -13.04
C ASN A 21 16.95 -0.46 -12.73
N TYR A 22 16.53 -1.13 -11.68
CA TYR A 22 15.18 -1.20 -11.23
C TYR A 22 14.63 0.14 -10.74
N LYS A 23 15.33 0.83 -9.83
CA LYS A 23 14.95 2.18 -9.39
C LYS A 23 14.83 3.15 -10.56
N GLY A 24 15.69 3.04 -11.55
CA GLY A 24 15.64 3.84 -12.78
C GLY A 24 14.37 3.61 -13.60
N THR A 25 13.90 2.36 -13.68
CA THR A 25 12.68 2.01 -14.39
C THR A 25 11.43 2.57 -13.69
N ILE A 26 11.34 2.39 -12.36
CA ILE A 26 10.24 2.97 -11.56
C ILE A 26 10.24 4.49 -11.65
N GLN A 27 11.40 5.14 -11.52
CA GLN A 27 11.48 6.60 -11.64
C GLN A 27 11.01 7.09 -13.00
N THR A 28 11.35 6.38 -14.07
CA THR A 28 10.88 6.70 -15.43
C THR A 28 9.36 6.60 -15.53
N GLU A 29 8.75 5.61 -14.90
CA GLU A 29 7.29 5.45 -14.89
C GLU A 29 6.61 6.54 -14.05
N ILE A 30 7.15 6.87 -12.87
CA ILE A 30 6.69 7.99 -12.04
C ILE A 30 6.73 9.31 -12.84
N ASP A 31 7.83 9.57 -13.53
CA ASP A 31 7.98 10.78 -14.35
C ASP A 31 6.98 10.83 -15.50
N ALA A 32 6.67 9.68 -16.10
CA ALA A 32 5.63 9.55 -17.12
C ALA A 32 4.25 9.85 -16.53
N ILE A 33 3.90 9.27 -15.38
CA ILE A 33 2.62 9.51 -14.69
C ILE A 33 2.47 11.01 -14.34
N ASN A 34 3.52 11.64 -13.81
CA ASN A 34 3.46 13.07 -13.43
C ASN A 34 3.32 14.01 -14.64
N LYS A 35 3.60 13.55 -15.85
CA LYS A 35 3.43 14.30 -17.10
C LYS A 35 2.09 14.02 -17.80
N MET A 36 1.36 13.02 -17.38
CA MET A 36 0.05 12.70 -17.96
C MET A 36 -1.01 13.74 -17.60
N PRO A 37 -1.96 14.02 -18.50
CA PRO A 37 -3.19 14.71 -18.12
C PRO A 37 -4.04 13.78 -17.26
N LEU A 38 -4.13 14.06 -15.97
CA LEU A 38 -4.84 13.24 -15.01
C LEU A 38 -6.12 13.95 -14.54
N ARG A 39 -7.23 13.21 -14.48
CA ARG A 39 -8.47 13.64 -13.84
C ARG A 39 -8.30 13.55 -12.33
N ILE A 40 -8.69 14.59 -11.60
CA ILE A 40 -8.61 14.65 -10.14
C ILE A 40 -9.98 14.31 -9.56
N ALA A 41 -9.98 13.46 -8.54
CA ALA A 41 -11.15 13.15 -7.74
C ALA A 41 -10.76 13.01 -6.26
N TYR A 42 -11.74 13.15 -5.38
CA TYR A 42 -11.56 13.17 -3.94
C TYR A 42 -12.39 12.08 -3.28
N LEU A 43 -11.80 11.31 -2.38
CA LEU A 43 -12.51 10.44 -1.47
C LEU A 43 -12.92 11.24 -0.23
N VAL A 44 -14.21 11.25 0.04
CA VAL A 44 -14.82 12.11 1.05
C VAL A 44 -15.72 11.27 1.94
N PRO A 45 -15.68 11.45 3.28
CA PRO A 45 -16.58 10.81 4.22
C PRO A 45 -17.97 11.48 4.17
N LEU A 46 -18.99 10.66 4.34
CA LEU A 46 -20.39 11.07 4.40
C LEU A 46 -21.00 10.68 5.75
N ASP A 47 -21.89 11.53 6.27
CA ASP A 47 -22.69 11.26 7.45
C ASP A 47 -23.83 10.24 7.17
N SER A 48 -24.63 9.92 8.19
CA SER A 48 -25.76 9.00 8.09
C SER A 48 -26.88 9.48 7.14
N LEU A 49 -26.89 10.76 6.76
CA LEU A 49 -27.84 11.36 5.82
C LEU A 49 -27.25 11.43 4.39
N GLY A 50 -26.03 10.94 4.20
CA GLY A 50 -25.31 11.00 2.92
C GLY A 50 -24.78 12.39 2.59
N LYS A 51 -24.66 13.30 3.57
CA LYS A 51 -24.06 14.63 3.39
C LYS A 51 -22.56 14.55 3.61
N VAL A 52 -21.82 15.39 2.89
CA VAL A 52 -20.38 15.57 3.04
C VAL A 52 -20.08 16.11 4.43
N ILE A 53 -19.12 15.49 5.12
CA ILE A 53 -18.63 15.97 6.41
C ILE A 53 -17.60 17.07 6.10
N GLU A 54 -17.93 18.31 6.53
CA GLU A 54 -17.13 19.51 6.26
C GLU A 54 -16.15 19.85 7.40
N ASP A 55 -16.30 19.19 8.54
CA ASP A 55 -15.55 19.54 9.76
C ASP A 55 -14.08 19.11 9.65
N GLU A 56 -13.17 20.02 9.99
CA GLU A 56 -11.73 19.78 10.01
C GLU A 56 -11.33 18.81 11.14
N TYR A 57 -12.14 18.73 12.20
CA TYR A 57 -12.01 17.79 13.32
C TYR A 57 -13.07 16.69 13.22
N MET A 58 -12.85 15.79 12.28
CA MET A 58 -13.78 14.72 12.01
C MET A 58 -13.81 13.70 13.16
N ASP A 59 -14.98 13.57 13.78
CA ASP A 59 -15.26 12.43 14.67
C ASP A 59 -15.52 11.18 13.80
N PHE A 60 -14.69 10.16 13.94
CA PHE A 60 -14.83 8.91 13.16
C PHE A 60 -16.17 8.24 13.35
N ASP A 61 -16.83 8.42 14.52
CA ASP A 61 -18.15 7.88 14.82
C ASP A 61 -19.26 8.50 13.98
N GLN A 62 -19.02 9.65 13.36
CA GLN A 62 -19.97 10.32 12.47
C GLN A 62 -19.91 9.78 11.03
N ILE A 63 -18.86 9.06 10.66
CA ILE A 63 -18.70 8.54 9.31
C ILE A 63 -19.61 7.33 9.12
N HIS A 64 -20.52 7.42 8.15
CA HIS A 64 -21.41 6.33 7.78
C HIS A 64 -20.99 5.65 6.46
N SER A 65 -20.46 6.42 5.52
CA SER A 65 -20.02 5.91 4.21
C SER A 65 -18.99 6.84 3.57
N TYR A 66 -18.48 6.44 2.42
CA TYR A 66 -17.51 7.20 1.64
C TYR A 66 -17.97 7.32 0.19
N LYS A 67 -17.60 8.43 -0.46
CA LYS A 67 -17.92 8.65 -1.87
C LYS A 67 -16.79 9.38 -2.59
N ILE A 68 -16.64 9.07 -3.87
CA ILE A 68 -15.70 9.75 -4.76
C ILE A 68 -16.45 10.88 -5.49
N PHE A 69 -15.87 12.07 -5.46
CA PHE A 69 -16.34 13.25 -6.16
C PHE A 69 -15.24 13.77 -7.09
N ASP A 70 -15.61 14.17 -8.28
CA ASP A 70 -14.69 14.85 -9.20
C ASP A 70 -14.35 16.26 -8.70
N ASP A 71 -13.20 16.76 -9.14
CA ASP A 71 -12.78 18.13 -8.84
C ASP A 71 -13.86 19.13 -9.26
N GLY A 72 -14.10 20.13 -8.40
CA GLY A 72 -15.15 21.12 -8.58
C GLY A 72 -16.56 20.68 -8.18
N GLN A 73 -16.83 19.42 -7.87
CA GLN A 73 -18.14 18.94 -7.41
C GLN A 73 -18.40 19.21 -5.93
N ILE A 74 -17.35 19.38 -5.14
CA ILE A 74 -17.43 19.62 -3.70
C ILE A 74 -16.67 20.87 -3.30
N LYS A 75 -17.16 21.51 -2.22
CA LYS A 75 -16.50 22.64 -1.56
C LYS A 75 -16.46 22.35 -0.08
N ASN A 76 -15.39 22.76 0.58
CA ASN A 76 -15.22 22.66 2.04
C ASN A 76 -15.44 21.23 2.59
N ALA A 77 -14.95 20.21 1.86
CA ALA A 77 -15.06 18.82 2.29
C ALA A 77 -13.82 18.38 3.04
N ASN A 78 -13.99 17.48 3.99
CA ASN A 78 -12.87 16.73 4.56
C ASN A 78 -12.39 15.69 3.55
N ILE A 79 -11.24 15.92 2.93
CA ILE A 79 -10.70 15.07 1.87
C ILE A 79 -9.76 14.05 2.49
N LEU A 80 -10.14 12.76 2.44
CA LEU A 80 -9.29 11.67 2.89
C LEU A 80 -8.18 11.35 1.90
N PHE A 81 -8.53 11.29 0.62
CA PHE A 81 -7.59 11.04 -0.48
C PHE A 81 -7.86 11.97 -1.64
N THR A 82 -6.77 12.46 -2.24
CA THR A 82 -6.80 13.00 -3.61
C THR A 82 -6.33 11.90 -4.54
N MET A 83 -7.16 11.56 -5.50
CA MET A 83 -6.95 10.47 -6.46
C MET A 83 -6.79 11.02 -7.87
N TYR A 84 -5.88 10.46 -8.63
CA TYR A 84 -5.54 10.88 -9.98
C TYR A 84 -5.75 9.73 -10.95
N PHE A 85 -6.64 9.91 -11.92
CA PHE A 85 -7.04 8.92 -12.91
C PHE A 85 -6.55 9.31 -14.31
N ASP A 86 -6.10 8.33 -15.08
CA ASP A 86 -5.77 8.51 -16.50
C ASP A 86 -7.03 8.55 -17.38
N SER A 87 -6.83 8.68 -18.70
CA SER A 87 -7.92 8.73 -19.69
C SER A 87 -8.76 7.45 -19.73
N ASP A 88 -8.21 6.32 -19.31
CA ASP A 88 -8.90 5.04 -19.25
C ASP A 88 -9.61 4.83 -17.90
N ASN A 89 -9.70 5.89 -17.10
CA ASN A 89 -10.28 5.91 -15.77
C ASN A 89 -9.57 4.95 -14.78
N LYS A 90 -8.28 4.72 -14.99
CA LYS A 90 -7.44 3.93 -14.10
C LYS A 90 -6.70 4.84 -13.13
N ILE A 91 -6.65 4.45 -11.86
CA ILE A 91 -5.91 5.18 -10.84
C ILE A 91 -4.41 5.07 -11.12
N ARG A 92 -3.71 6.21 -11.13
CA ARG A 92 -2.27 6.27 -11.36
C ARG A 92 -1.50 6.86 -10.20
N LYS A 93 -2.17 7.63 -9.34
CA LYS A 93 -1.58 8.27 -8.19
C LYS A 93 -2.63 8.52 -7.12
N VAL A 94 -2.24 8.36 -5.86
CA VAL A 94 -3.04 8.74 -4.68
C VAL A 94 -2.19 9.60 -3.78
N PHE A 95 -2.77 10.67 -3.28
CA PHE A 95 -2.21 11.50 -2.21
C PHE A 95 -3.11 11.40 -0.99
N LYS A 96 -2.54 11.08 0.16
CA LYS A 96 -3.22 11.07 1.47
C LYS A 96 -2.56 12.07 2.40
N ARG A 97 -3.36 12.94 3.01
CA ARG A 97 -2.94 13.79 4.12
C ARG A 97 -3.49 13.21 5.42
N TRP A 98 -2.71 13.27 6.45
CA TRP A 98 -3.09 12.80 7.78
C TRP A 98 -3.65 13.94 8.63
N ALA A 99 -4.60 13.64 9.52
CA ALA A 99 -5.39 14.63 10.24
C ALA A 99 -4.64 15.46 11.29
N ASP A 100 -3.49 14.99 11.76
CA ASP A 100 -2.74 15.59 12.87
C ASP A 100 -1.86 16.77 12.44
N GLY A 101 -2.49 17.86 12.04
CA GLY A 101 -1.83 19.13 11.77
C GLY A 101 -1.17 19.25 10.39
N GLY A 102 -1.42 18.31 9.48
CA GLY A 102 -1.03 18.44 8.07
C GLY A 102 0.45 18.18 7.77
N ALA A 103 1.25 17.81 8.77
CA ALA A 103 2.67 17.55 8.58
C ALA A 103 2.91 16.18 7.91
N LEU A 104 2.02 15.21 8.13
CA LEU A 104 2.16 13.86 7.59
C LEU A 104 1.38 13.70 6.29
N HIS A 105 2.03 13.18 5.26
CA HIS A 105 1.38 12.85 4.00
C HIS A 105 2.07 11.69 3.28
N SER A 106 1.34 10.96 2.46
CA SER A 106 1.86 9.91 1.61
C SER A 106 1.42 10.06 0.17
N ILE A 107 2.26 9.59 -0.73
CA ILE A 107 1.96 9.54 -2.15
C ILE A 107 2.21 8.11 -2.61
N ALA A 108 1.24 7.52 -3.28
CA ALA A 108 1.36 6.20 -3.91
C ALA A 108 1.17 6.32 -5.41
N TYR A 109 1.96 5.57 -6.18
CA TYR A 109 1.89 5.49 -7.63
C TYR A 109 1.57 4.07 -8.07
N TYR A 110 0.78 3.96 -9.12
CA TYR A 110 0.27 2.69 -9.64
C TYR A 110 0.58 2.54 -11.12
N ASP A 111 0.87 1.31 -11.54
CA ASP A 111 1.01 0.97 -12.95
C ASP A 111 -0.35 1.03 -13.68
N SER A 112 -0.34 0.77 -14.98
CA SER A 112 -1.57 0.75 -15.81
C SER A 112 -2.55 -0.37 -15.44
N ASN A 113 -2.15 -1.32 -14.61
CA ASN A 113 -3.00 -2.40 -14.09
C ASN A 113 -3.52 -2.10 -12.67
N GLY A 114 -3.19 -0.93 -12.10
CA GLY A 114 -3.57 -0.53 -10.74
C GLY A 114 -2.73 -1.18 -9.65
N ARG A 115 -1.56 -1.76 -9.98
CA ARG A 115 -0.64 -2.30 -8.99
C ARG A 115 0.23 -1.19 -8.43
N LEU A 116 0.45 -1.20 -7.12
CA LEU A 116 1.37 -0.29 -6.46
C LEU A 116 2.79 -0.53 -6.96
N ILE A 117 3.45 0.52 -7.47
CA ILE A 117 4.84 0.48 -7.92
C ILE A 117 5.77 1.31 -7.05
N TYR A 118 5.26 2.34 -6.43
CA TYR A 118 6.05 3.24 -5.59
C TYR A 118 5.18 3.93 -4.56
N GLY A 119 5.72 4.10 -3.37
CA GLY A 119 5.13 4.91 -2.32
C GLY A 119 6.18 5.76 -1.62
N VAL A 120 5.81 6.95 -1.18
CA VAL A 120 6.64 7.80 -0.35
C VAL A 120 5.82 8.35 0.80
N TYR A 121 6.43 8.36 1.97
CA TYR A 121 5.88 8.94 3.19
C TYR A 121 6.76 10.11 3.62
N ASN A 122 6.13 11.25 3.88
CA ASN A 122 6.80 12.46 4.29
C ASN A 122 6.20 12.99 5.59
N LYS A 123 7.04 13.64 6.39
CA LYS A 123 6.65 14.45 7.55
C LYS A 123 7.15 15.87 7.32
N GLY A 124 6.23 16.79 7.04
CA GLY A 124 6.59 18.10 6.52
C GLY A 124 7.28 17.98 5.17
N ASP A 125 8.45 18.56 5.04
CA ASP A 125 9.29 18.50 3.82
C ASP A 125 10.29 17.33 3.83
N GLU A 126 10.33 16.53 4.91
CA GLU A 126 11.27 15.43 5.07
C GLU A 126 10.66 14.11 4.63
N THR A 127 11.40 13.33 3.84
CA THR A 127 11.03 11.97 3.47
C THR A 127 11.43 11.01 4.59
N HIS A 128 10.44 10.30 5.15
CA HIS A 128 10.65 9.31 6.20
C HIS A 128 10.70 7.87 5.69
N GLY A 129 10.14 7.60 4.53
CA GLY A 129 10.19 6.27 3.96
C GLY A 129 9.81 6.24 2.49
N LYS A 130 10.36 5.26 1.76
CA LYS A 130 10.04 4.96 0.37
C LYS A 130 9.84 3.47 0.21
N LEU A 131 8.79 3.10 -0.49
CA LEU A 131 8.50 1.74 -0.90
C LEU A 131 8.64 1.65 -2.42
N TYR A 132 9.41 0.69 -2.88
CA TYR A 132 9.48 0.29 -4.28
C TYR A 132 8.88 -1.11 -4.39
N ALA A 133 7.96 -1.30 -5.32
CA ALA A 133 7.34 -2.59 -5.55
C ALA A 133 7.57 -3.05 -6.99
N ASP A 134 7.97 -4.29 -7.18
CA ASP A 134 8.15 -4.93 -8.48
C ASP A 134 7.70 -6.39 -8.46
N ILE A 135 7.94 -7.08 -9.56
CA ILE A 135 7.66 -8.51 -9.68
C ILE A 135 8.50 -9.39 -8.75
N ALA A 136 9.58 -8.85 -8.16
CA ALA A 136 10.45 -9.56 -7.22
C ALA A 136 10.08 -9.29 -5.76
N GLY A 137 9.18 -8.32 -5.49
CA GLY A 137 8.72 -7.97 -4.16
C GLY A 137 8.90 -6.50 -3.80
N PHE A 138 9.02 -6.24 -2.49
CA PHE A 138 9.21 -4.89 -1.96
C PHE A 138 10.66 -4.58 -1.67
N TYR A 139 11.04 -3.36 -1.96
CA TYR A 139 12.22 -2.75 -1.40
C TYR A 139 11.82 -1.50 -0.62
N LEU A 140 12.20 -1.45 0.66
CA LEU A 140 11.87 -0.39 1.58
C LEU A 140 13.12 0.42 1.91
N GLU A 141 13.05 1.74 1.76
CA GLU A 141 14.04 2.68 2.26
C GLU A 141 13.40 3.50 3.37
N GLN A 142 14.03 3.54 4.53
CA GLN A 142 13.61 4.32 5.68
C GLN A 142 14.59 5.47 5.93
N TYR A 143 14.09 6.67 6.21
CA TYR A 143 14.85 7.88 6.48
C TYR A 143 14.15 8.70 7.58
N PRO A 144 14.87 9.39 8.48
CA PRO A 144 16.27 9.11 8.84
C PRO A 144 16.41 7.71 9.45
N GLU A 145 17.63 7.22 9.60
CA GLU A 145 17.91 6.01 10.38
C GLU A 145 17.70 6.30 11.89
N ASP A 146 16.51 6.63 12.28
CA ASP A 146 16.15 6.81 13.68
C ASP A 146 16.10 5.44 14.34
N ASN A 147 17.22 5.10 15.01
CA ASN A 147 17.34 3.91 15.85
C ASN A 147 16.35 3.91 17.03
N GLU A 148 15.60 4.99 17.25
CA GLU A 148 14.66 5.12 18.36
C GLU A 148 13.21 4.74 18.00
N CYS A 149 12.90 4.57 16.72
CA CYS A 149 11.55 4.25 16.30
C CYS A 149 11.48 3.12 15.26
N ASN A 150 11.89 1.91 15.66
CA ASN A 150 11.64 0.70 14.85
C ASN A 150 10.15 0.44 14.60
N ASP A 151 9.26 1.06 15.40
CA ASP A 151 7.81 0.89 15.32
C ASP A 151 7.10 2.03 14.57
N CYS A 152 7.82 3.08 14.12
CA CYS A 152 7.21 4.26 13.48
C CYS A 152 7.02 4.13 11.99
N PHE A 153 7.42 3.02 11.38
CA PHE A 153 7.05 2.72 10.00
C PHE A 153 5.61 2.22 9.98
N GLU A 154 4.68 3.15 9.83
CA GLU A 154 3.27 2.82 9.70
C GLU A 154 3.01 2.19 8.33
N PRO A 155 2.87 0.85 8.23
CA PRO A 155 2.78 0.13 6.96
C PRO A 155 1.52 0.46 6.14
N TYR A 156 0.50 1.05 6.76
CA TYR A 156 -0.74 1.49 6.11
C TYR A 156 -0.60 2.75 5.23
N LEU A 157 0.62 3.30 5.13
CA LEU A 157 0.88 4.47 4.28
C LEU A 157 0.84 4.16 2.79
N PHE A 158 1.11 2.90 2.43
CA PHE A 158 1.24 2.46 1.06
C PHE A 158 0.05 1.57 0.67
N LEU A 159 -1.13 2.18 0.54
CA LEU A 159 -2.33 1.43 0.19
C LEU A 159 -2.32 1.02 -1.27
N SER A 160 -2.46 -0.28 -1.54
CA SER A 160 -2.83 -0.77 -2.85
C SER A 160 -4.26 -0.35 -3.21
N THR A 161 -4.61 -0.35 -4.49
CA THR A 161 -5.98 -0.03 -4.93
C THR A 161 -7.00 -0.98 -4.32
N LYS A 162 -6.68 -2.27 -4.19
CA LYS A 162 -7.52 -3.28 -3.55
C LYS A 162 -7.74 -2.98 -2.06
N CYS A 163 -6.70 -2.54 -1.35
CA CYS A 163 -6.82 -2.16 0.06
C CYS A 163 -7.71 -0.93 0.25
N ILE A 164 -7.56 0.08 -0.60
CA ILE A 164 -8.42 1.27 -0.57
C ILE A 164 -9.88 0.89 -0.83
N GLU A 165 -10.15 0.07 -1.86
CA GLU A 165 -11.50 -0.40 -2.17
C GLU A 165 -12.12 -1.18 -1.00
N ALA A 166 -11.36 -2.10 -0.39
CA ALA A 166 -11.83 -2.91 0.73
C ALA A 166 -12.06 -2.07 2.01
N GLN A 167 -11.12 -1.18 2.34
CA GLN A 167 -11.19 -0.36 3.55
C GLN A 167 -12.35 0.63 3.54
N TYR A 168 -12.62 1.25 2.38
CA TYR A 168 -13.62 2.30 2.25
C TYR A 168 -14.90 1.85 1.56
N ASN A 169 -15.01 0.55 1.22
CA ASN A 169 -16.15 -0.03 0.51
C ASN A 169 -16.53 0.76 -0.75
N ILE A 170 -15.55 1.06 -1.57
CA ILE A 170 -15.67 1.82 -2.83
C ILE A 170 -15.12 1.03 -3.99
N ILE A 171 -15.45 1.44 -5.21
CA ILE A 171 -14.91 0.89 -6.45
C ILE A 171 -14.07 1.98 -7.12
N LEU A 172 -12.77 1.74 -7.25
CA LEU A 172 -11.84 2.67 -7.89
C LEU A 172 -11.71 2.45 -9.39
N GLN A 173 -11.93 1.22 -9.83
CA GLN A 173 -11.79 0.81 -11.23
C GLN A 173 -13.11 0.23 -11.73
N SER A 174 -13.65 0.80 -12.81
CA SER A 174 -14.76 0.22 -13.57
C SER A 174 -14.23 -0.23 -14.93
N PRO A 175 -14.65 -1.40 -15.40
CA PRO A 175 -15.06 -2.62 -14.72
C PRO A 175 -13.88 -3.58 -14.52
N PRO A 176 -14.07 -4.75 -13.88
CA PRO A 176 -13.03 -5.73 -13.56
C PRO A 176 -12.50 -6.53 -14.78
N ASP A 177 -12.61 -6.00 -16.00
CA ASP A 177 -12.08 -6.62 -17.20
C ASP A 177 -10.55 -6.53 -17.34
N ALA A 178 -9.90 -5.66 -16.59
CA ALA A 178 -8.51 -5.90 -16.30
C ALA A 178 -8.48 -7.20 -15.49
N LYS A 179 -8.14 -8.31 -16.12
CA LYS A 179 -7.69 -9.52 -15.45
C LYS A 179 -6.67 -9.07 -14.41
N ARG A 180 -7.12 -8.74 -13.20
CA ARG A 180 -6.27 -8.88 -12.03
C ARG A 180 -5.82 -10.32 -12.19
N THR A 181 -4.62 -10.50 -12.68
CA THR A 181 -4.04 -11.82 -12.80
C THR A 181 -4.14 -12.33 -11.38
N ASN A 182 -5.06 -13.29 -11.14
CA ASN A 182 -5.16 -14.00 -9.88
C ASN A 182 -3.86 -14.80 -9.80
N PHE A 183 -2.80 -14.12 -9.43
CA PHE A 183 -1.55 -14.80 -9.14
C PHE A 183 -1.86 -15.70 -7.98
N MET A 184 -1.68 -16.99 -8.21
CA MET A 184 -1.69 -17.94 -7.11
C MET A 184 -0.53 -17.57 -6.20
N PRO A 185 -0.78 -17.40 -4.90
CA PRO A 185 0.29 -17.09 -3.96
C PRO A 185 1.28 -18.23 -3.88
N GLU A 186 2.54 -17.89 -3.72
CA GLU A 186 3.63 -18.83 -3.45
C GLU A 186 4.31 -18.48 -2.13
N VAL A 187 4.95 -19.46 -1.51
CA VAL A 187 5.76 -19.21 -0.30
C VAL A 187 6.95 -18.33 -0.68
N GLY A 188 7.15 -17.24 0.05
CA GLY A 188 8.16 -16.24 -0.22
C GLY A 188 7.62 -15.01 -0.97
N ASP A 189 6.40 -15.06 -1.50
CA ASP A 189 5.79 -13.89 -2.14
C ASP A 189 5.60 -12.76 -1.13
N SER A 190 5.84 -11.54 -1.60
CA SER A 190 5.47 -10.32 -0.91
C SER A 190 4.01 -9.97 -1.20
N ALA A 191 3.31 -9.49 -0.19
CA ALA A 191 1.91 -9.11 -0.31
C ALA A 191 1.59 -7.89 0.56
N ILE A 192 0.45 -7.28 0.31
CA ILE A 192 -0.13 -6.22 1.14
C ILE A 192 -1.42 -6.73 1.77
N LEU A 193 -1.61 -6.49 3.06
CA LEU A 193 -2.83 -6.81 3.77
C LEU A 193 -3.98 -5.91 3.31
N CYS A 194 -5.09 -6.51 2.89
CA CYS A 194 -6.35 -5.83 2.59
C CYS A 194 -7.39 -6.12 3.68
N SER A 195 -6.93 -6.24 4.92
CA SER A 195 -7.73 -6.49 6.10
C SER A 195 -7.05 -5.88 7.33
N SER A 196 -7.83 -5.48 8.32
CA SER A 196 -7.33 -5.08 9.65
C SER A 196 -7.35 -6.25 10.65
N TYR A 197 -7.65 -7.46 10.19
CA TYR A 197 -7.74 -8.66 11.01
C TYR A 197 -6.91 -9.78 10.40
N ILE A 198 -6.38 -10.60 11.30
CA ILE A 198 -5.77 -11.90 11.01
C ILE A 198 -6.43 -12.97 11.88
N TYR A 199 -5.95 -14.19 11.75
CA TYR A 199 -6.47 -15.33 12.49
C TYR A 199 -5.30 -16.09 13.12
N SER A 200 -5.47 -16.59 14.33
CA SER A 200 -4.49 -17.45 14.99
C SER A 200 -4.30 -18.79 14.25
N LEU A 201 -5.37 -19.29 13.64
CA LEU A 201 -5.43 -20.52 12.82
C LEU A 201 -6.38 -20.28 11.64
N PRO A 202 -6.26 -21.02 10.53
CA PRO A 202 -7.25 -21.01 9.46
C PRO A 202 -8.67 -21.27 9.98
N GLY A 203 -9.56 -20.28 9.82
CA GLY A 203 -10.94 -20.33 10.33
C GLY A 203 -11.09 -20.17 11.85
N GLY A 204 -10.02 -19.81 12.55
CA GLY A 204 -10.04 -19.54 13.99
C GLY A 204 -10.59 -18.17 14.37
N GLU A 205 -10.23 -17.68 15.54
CA GLU A 205 -10.64 -16.36 16.03
C GLU A 205 -9.89 -15.24 15.31
N LYS A 206 -10.62 -14.15 15.06
CA LYS A 206 -10.06 -12.90 14.51
C LYS A 206 -9.30 -12.15 15.61
N THR A 207 -8.16 -11.58 15.23
CA THR A 207 -7.38 -10.70 16.09
C THR A 207 -6.82 -9.54 15.27
N THR A 208 -6.54 -8.43 15.93
CA THR A 208 -5.86 -7.26 15.37
C THR A 208 -4.37 -7.22 15.72
N GLU A 209 -3.90 -8.24 16.46
CA GLU A 209 -2.52 -8.36 16.92
C GLU A 209 -1.95 -9.73 16.52
N GLY A 210 -0.75 -9.71 15.94
CA GLY A 210 -0.04 -10.91 15.52
C GLY A 210 0.56 -11.72 16.67
N GLU A 211 1.05 -12.93 16.37
CA GLU A 211 1.66 -13.85 17.34
C GLU A 211 2.82 -13.20 18.12
N ASP A 212 3.59 -12.33 17.47
CA ASP A 212 4.72 -11.60 18.07
C ASP A 212 4.34 -10.19 18.56
N GLY A 213 3.06 -9.91 18.82
CA GLY A 213 2.57 -8.63 19.36
C GLY A 213 2.54 -7.50 18.33
N ILE A 214 2.58 -7.82 17.03
CA ILE A 214 2.56 -6.82 15.97
C ILE A 214 1.11 -6.45 15.64
N ALA A 215 0.78 -5.17 15.79
CA ALA A 215 -0.51 -4.65 15.36
C ALA A 215 -0.69 -4.80 13.85
N VAL A 216 -1.87 -5.27 13.45
CA VAL A 216 -2.21 -5.54 12.04
C VAL A 216 -3.11 -4.44 11.51
N SER A 217 -2.80 -3.95 10.33
CA SER A 217 -3.57 -2.90 9.68
C SER A 217 -3.64 -3.07 8.15
N PHE A 218 -4.65 -2.44 7.56
CA PHE A 218 -4.72 -2.30 6.09
C PHE A 218 -3.43 -1.69 5.53
N GLY A 219 -2.97 -2.21 4.40
CA GLY A 219 -1.79 -1.70 3.72
C GLY A 219 -0.46 -2.23 4.28
N MET A 220 -0.49 -3.06 5.33
CA MET A 220 0.72 -3.64 5.91
C MET A 220 1.42 -4.57 4.93
N PRO A 221 2.72 -4.34 4.61
CA PRO A 221 3.50 -5.25 3.79
C PRO A 221 3.88 -6.50 4.59
N VAL A 222 3.68 -7.66 3.96
CA VAL A 222 3.92 -8.97 4.57
C VAL A 222 4.59 -9.91 3.58
N VAL A 223 5.14 -11.01 4.11
CA VAL A 223 5.70 -12.12 3.32
C VAL A 223 4.93 -13.39 3.62
N ILE A 224 4.58 -14.15 2.58
CA ILE A 224 3.88 -15.43 2.70
C ILE A 224 4.88 -16.49 3.17
N SER A 225 4.70 -17.00 4.38
CA SER A 225 5.58 -18.02 4.96
C SER A 225 5.09 -19.45 4.77
N LYS A 226 3.77 -19.64 4.55
CA LYS A 226 3.14 -20.95 4.32
C LYS A 226 1.79 -20.81 3.63
N LEU A 227 1.44 -21.79 2.83
CA LEU A 227 0.09 -21.95 2.24
C LEU A 227 -0.65 -23.11 2.91
N VAL A 228 -1.92 -22.89 3.24
CA VAL A 228 -2.82 -23.87 3.85
C VAL A 228 -4.20 -23.74 3.22
N ASN A 229 -4.47 -24.51 2.15
CA ASN A 229 -5.69 -24.37 1.35
C ASN A 229 -5.87 -22.91 0.86
N ASP A 230 -6.99 -22.28 1.20
CA ASP A 230 -7.32 -20.89 0.84
C ASP A 230 -6.77 -19.85 1.84
N TRP A 231 -5.78 -20.23 2.65
CA TRP A 231 -5.16 -19.42 3.67
C TRP A 231 -3.66 -19.27 3.46
N CYS A 232 -3.14 -18.09 3.76
CA CYS A 232 -1.72 -17.83 3.88
C CYS A 232 -1.34 -17.66 5.35
N ARG A 233 -0.27 -18.30 5.79
CA ARG A 233 0.46 -17.84 6.99
C ARG A 233 1.40 -16.74 6.54
N ILE A 234 1.39 -15.64 7.27
CA ILE A 234 2.14 -14.44 6.93
C ILE A 234 3.10 -14.04 8.04
N ASN A 235 4.21 -13.47 7.63
CA ASN A 235 5.18 -12.82 8.49
C ASN A 235 5.28 -11.34 8.11
N SER A 236 5.74 -10.50 9.02
CA SER A 236 6.18 -9.15 8.68
C SER A 236 7.40 -9.21 7.73
N ILE A 237 7.69 -8.11 7.06
CA ILE A 237 8.92 -7.98 6.26
C ILE A 237 10.21 -8.13 7.09
N PHE A 238 10.10 -8.04 8.43
CA PHE A 238 11.19 -8.28 9.38
C PHE A 238 11.19 -9.70 9.97
N ASN A 239 10.46 -10.64 9.35
CA ASN A 239 10.31 -12.05 9.75
C ASN A 239 9.58 -12.30 11.07
N ALA A 240 8.96 -11.31 11.70
CA ALA A 240 8.11 -11.56 12.85
C ALA A 240 6.82 -12.31 12.42
N HIS A 241 6.39 -13.27 13.23
CA HIS A 241 5.19 -14.06 12.96
C HIS A 241 3.94 -13.23 13.20
N ILE A 242 3.07 -13.16 12.21
CA ILE A 242 1.82 -12.42 12.31
C ILE A 242 0.65 -13.37 12.55
N GLY A 243 0.42 -14.34 11.68
CA GLY A 243 -0.69 -15.27 11.79
C GLY A 243 -1.20 -15.73 10.43
N TYR A 244 -2.49 -16.04 10.33
CA TYR A 244 -3.13 -16.53 9.11
C TYR A 244 -4.10 -15.50 8.54
N ILE A 245 -4.19 -15.47 7.21
CA ILE A 245 -5.14 -14.61 6.49
C ILE A 245 -5.70 -15.36 5.28
N PRO A 246 -7.00 -15.20 4.93
CA PRO A 246 -7.53 -15.72 3.67
C PRO A 246 -6.80 -15.10 2.47
N ILE A 247 -6.55 -15.89 1.43
CA ILE A 247 -5.87 -15.43 0.20
C ILE A 247 -6.60 -14.22 -0.43
N GLN A 248 -7.91 -14.18 -0.32
CA GLN A 248 -8.71 -13.07 -0.84
C GLN A 248 -8.45 -11.71 -0.13
N ASP A 249 -7.93 -11.74 1.10
CA ASP A 249 -7.70 -10.56 1.93
C ASP A 249 -6.26 -10.03 1.83
N ILE A 250 -5.48 -10.51 0.88
CA ILE A 250 -4.16 -10.00 0.52
C ILE A 250 -4.11 -9.61 -0.96
N GLU A 251 -3.22 -8.69 -1.28
CA GLU A 251 -2.81 -8.38 -2.66
C GLU A 251 -1.35 -8.78 -2.84
N ILE A 252 -1.12 -9.77 -3.72
CA ILE A 252 0.23 -10.23 -4.03
C ILE A 252 0.89 -9.22 -4.96
N ILE A 253 2.12 -8.86 -4.63
CA ILE A 253 2.95 -7.97 -5.44
C ILE A 253 3.95 -8.84 -6.19
N LYS A 254 3.69 -9.02 -7.47
CA LYS A 254 4.56 -9.69 -8.44
C LYS A 254 4.74 -8.83 -9.66
#